data_f3a0499475d5679a363c783787dbd4d5
#
_entry.id   f3a0499475d5679a363c783787dbd4d5
#
_cell.length_a   1.000
_cell.length_b   1.000
_cell.length_c   1.000
_cell.angle_alpha   90.00
_cell.angle_beta   90.00
_cell.angle_gamma   90.00
#
_symmetry.space_group_name_H-M   'P 1'
#
loop_
_entity.id
_entity.type
_entity.pdbx_description
1 polymer ?
#
loop_
_entity_poly.entity_id
_entity_poly.type
_entity_poly.pdbx_seq_one_letter_code
_entity_poly.pdbx_strand_id
1 'polypeptide(L)'
;MGGTLATSFEHVDRYAASSSVSAAGIFLAASSSKPSTVPFFDGCLAAPRRGADLLLTLAQIVRTRFYTPPGMVQRLIQQSDPVITCGSGMLRFEGLSACCGVYARVDVFGSAFDADRLDPGTSNVDFNPPMRAALARLRDGERPRLMVSAAGFGVVSSSNEAFERRVTLPTRWIKGFVEVQAHQARMERQFGVSGPTVQQFVRELPLQRTPGTIYISPIGNSLRLSQTVGRGAMPVGGIDRLRILTDVARHATELEVYSSGDGATAWRMDTPDARLFLVLSPEPSRGFSGEGQVLEALAKGSTVTARLRAMLRWENGLDARALAGQLGVSEAEVASGLAELGTAGLVGYDLAEAKYFHRELPFDLSRVAKHHPRLVAARQLVRDGYAQIDDDGSAWVRGKDGEYRVRRDADGGWTCLCPWIAKHGTSRGPCKHILAVQIAAGDVGAEG
;
A
#
# COMPACT_ATOMS: atom_id res chain seq x y z
N MET A 1 -33.57 -25.87 -43.45
CA MET A 1 -33.95 -24.85 -42.48
C MET A 1 -32.75 -24.66 -41.56
N GLY A 2 -31.89 -23.70 -41.87
CA GLY A 2 -30.70 -23.38 -41.06
C GLY A 2 -31.03 -22.17 -40.19
N GLY A 3 -31.07 -22.39 -38.87
CA GLY A 3 -31.21 -21.31 -37.90
C GLY A 3 -29.85 -20.74 -37.58
N THR A 4 -29.57 -19.51 -37.97
CA THR A 4 -28.41 -18.73 -37.59
C THR A 4 -28.61 -18.23 -36.17
N LEU A 5 -27.84 -18.79 -35.22
CA LEU A 5 -27.73 -18.23 -33.86
C LEU A 5 -26.95 -16.92 -33.94
N ALA A 6 -27.66 -15.80 -33.82
CA ALA A 6 -27.06 -14.50 -33.61
C ALA A 6 -26.49 -14.45 -32.17
N THR A 7 -25.19 -14.57 -32.02
CA THR A 7 -24.48 -14.24 -30.78
C THR A 7 -24.45 -12.73 -30.64
N SER A 8 -25.32 -12.16 -29.79
CA SER A 8 -25.22 -10.78 -29.38
C SER A 8 -24.02 -10.65 -28.44
N PHE A 9 -22.97 -9.97 -28.89
CA PHE A 9 -21.89 -9.55 -28.04
C PHE A 9 -22.32 -8.25 -27.35
N GLU A 10 -22.70 -8.32 -26.08
CA GLU A 10 -22.79 -7.13 -25.25
C GLU A 10 -21.36 -6.65 -24.93
N HIS A 11 -20.91 -5.59 -25.58
CA HIS A 11 -19.75 -4.83 -25.19
C HIS A 11 -20.15 -3.87 -24.07
N VAL A 12 -19.75 -4.16 -22.83
CA VAL A 12 -19.86 -3.21 -21.73
C VAL A 12 -18.56 -2.44 -21.65
N ASP A 13 -18.50 -1.27 -22.28
CA ASP A 13 -17.41 -0.32 -22.11
C ASP A 13 -17.54 0.39 -20.76
N ARG A 14 -16.57 0.22 -19.87
CA ARG A 14 -16.48 1.00 -18.63
C ARG A 14 -15.54 2.17 -18.86
N TYR A 15 -16.03 3.39 -18.61
CA TYR A 15 -15.20 4.58 -18.59
C TYR A 15 -14.25 4.55 -17.38
N ALA A 16 -12.95 4.50 -17.62
CA ALA A 16 -11.93 4.53 -16.58
C ALA A 16 -11.74 5.93 -15.97
N ALA A 17 -12.20 6.98 -16.69
CA ALA A 17 -12.18 8.37 -16.25
C ALA A 17 -13.34 9.14 -16.92
N SER A 18 -13.61 10.36 -16.46
CA SER A 18 -14.59 11.24 -17.13
C SER A 18 -14.05 11.65 -18.50
N SER A 19 -14.84 11.44 -19.54
CA SER A 19 -14.58 11.99 -20.87
C SER A 19 -14.58 13.52 -20.79
N SER A 20 -13.66 14.19 -21.47
CA SER A 20 -13.56 15.64 -21.47
C SER A 20 -13.68 16.21 -22.88
N VAL A 21 -14.32 17.36 -22.99
CA VAL A 21 -14.38 18.16 -24.22
C VAL A 21 -13.60 19.45 -23.99
N SER A 22 -12.62 19.73 -24.84
CA SER A 22 -11.85 20.95 -24.82
C SER A 22 -11.82 21.57 -26.21
N ALA A 23 -11.36 22.82 -26.33
CA ALA A 23 -11.17 23.48 -27.64
C ALA A 23 -10.18 22.73 -28.56
N ALA A 24 -9.37 21.82 -28.01
CA ALA A 24 -8.42 20.98 -28.75
C ALA A 24 -9.00 19.61 -29.21
N GLY A 25 -10.23 19.25 -28.78
CA GLY A 25 -10.88 18.00 -29.18
C GLY A 25 -11.66 17.30 -28.07
N ILE A 26 -12.27 16.18 -28.44
CA ILE A 26 -13.03 15.30 -27.53
C ILE A 26 -12.09 14.18 -27.08
N PHE A 27 -11.86 14.06 -25.77
CA PHE A 27 -11.14 12.94 -25.19
C PHE A 27 -12.14 11.94 -24.60
N LEU A 28 -12.25 10.76 -25.22
CA LEU A 28 -13.09 9.66 -24.75
C LEU A 28 -12.21 8.67 -23.95
N ALA A 29 -12.39 8.62 -22.65
CA ALA A 29 -11.70 7.68 -21.76
C ALA A 29 -12.43 6.33 -21.75
N ALA A 30 -12.43 5.61 -22.87
CA ALA A 30 -13.02 4.27 -22.96
C ALA A 30 -11.95 3.21 -22.62
N SER A 31 -12.26 2.29 -21.69
CA SER A 31 -11.48 1.07 -21.49
C SER A 31 -12.16 -0.11 -22.17
N SER A 32 -11.45 -0.81 -23.05
CA SER A 32 -11.96 -2.02 -23.65
C SER A 32 -12.07 -3.14 -22.60
N SER A 33 -13.05 -4.01 -22.71
CA SER A 33 -13.26 -5.16 -21.82
C SER A 33 -12.15 -6.23 -21.92
N LYS A 34 -11.31 -6.18 -22.95
CA LYS A 34 -10.12 -7.03 -23.10
C LYS A 34 -8.88 -6.26 -22.66
N PRO A 35 -8.01 -6.84 -21.80
CA PRO A 35 -6.75 -6.22 -21.45
C PRO A 35 -5.93 -5.97 -22.72
N SER A 36 -5.47 -4.72 -22.92
CA SER A 36 -4.61 -4.39 -24.03
C SER A 36 -3.31 -5.21 -23.93
N THR A 37 -2.90 -5.83 -25.04
CA THR A 37 -1.62 -6.50 -25.18
C THR A 37 -0.48 -5.52 -25.49
N VAL A 38 -0.82 -4.29 -25.85
CA VAL A 38 0.17 -3.24 -26.10
C VAL A 38 0.84 -2.90 -24.76
N PRO A 39 2.17 -3.02 -24.66
CA PRO A 39 2.88 -2.70 -23.42
C PRO A 39 2.80 -1.20 -23.14
N PHE A 40 2.59 -0.84 -21.89
CA PHE A 40 2.79 0.53 -21.42
C PHE A 40 4.22 0.77 -20.94
N PHE A 41 4.96 -0.30 -20.66
CA PHE A 41 6.41 -0.27 -20.49
C PHE A 41 7.07 -1.30 -21.38
N ASP A 42 8.16 -0.87 -22.03
CA ASP A 42 9.01 -1.73 -22.85
C ASP A 42 10.43 -1.17 -22.84
N GLY A 43 11.40 -1.93 -22.31
CA GLY A 43 12.77 -1.45 -22.19
C GLY A 43 13.76 -2.51 -21.72
N CYS A 44 15.04 -2.24 -21.97
CA CYS A 44 16.14 -3.10 -21.57
C CYS A 44 16.73 -2.66 -20.22
N LEU A 45 16.93 -3.61 -19.31
CA LEU A 45 17.50 -3.35 -18.00
C LEU A 45 19.03 -3.22 -18.07
N ALA A 46 19.58 -2.11 -17.59
CA ALA A 46 21.02 -1.81 -17.65
C ALA A 46 21.85 -2.61 -16.64
N ALA A 47 21.31 -2.86 -15.44
CA ALA A 47 21.96 -3.64 -14.37
C ALA A 47 21.13 -4.89 -14.05
N PRO A 48 21.17 -5.92 -14.90
CA PRO A 48 20.24 -7.03 -14.85
C PRO A 48 20.33 -7.85 -13.57
N ARG A 49 21.54 -8.09 -13.06
CA ARG A 49 21.70 -8.89 -11.84
C ARG A 49 21.13 -8.17 -10.61
N ARG A 50 21.39 -6.88 -10.47
CA ARG A 50 20.85 -6.07 -9.37
C ARG A 50 19.32 -5.97 -9.44
N GLY A 51 18.78 -5.65 -10.62
CA GLY A 51 17.34 -5.62 -10.83
C GLY A 51 16.67 -6.96 -10.53
N ALA A 52 17.26 -8.06 -11.01
CA ALA A 52 16.76 -9.40 -10.73
C ALA A 52 16.79 -9.74 -9.23
N ASP A 53 17.86 -9.42 -8.50
CA ASP A 53 17.96 -9.67 -7.06
C ASP A 53 16.87 -8.92 -6.28
N LEU A 54 16.60 -7.65 -6.64
CA LEU A 54 15.54 -6.86 -6.02
C LEU A 54 14.16 -7.45 -6.29
N LEU A 55 13.86 -7.83 -7.54
CA LEU A 55 12.59 -8.44 -7.92
C LEU A 55 12.39 -9.83 -7.31
N LEU A 56 13.46 -10.63 -7.22
CA LEU A 56 13.43 -11.95 -6.56
C LEU A 56 13.19 -11.80 -5.05
N THR A 57 13.80 -10.79 -4.42
CA THR A 57 13.56 -10.47 -3.01
C THR A 57 12.10 -10.07 -2.78
N LEU A 58 11.52 -9.23 -3.65
CA LEU A 58 10.10 -8.92 -3.61
C LEU A 58 9.24 -10.17 -3.77
N ALA A 59 9.54 -11.01 -4.76
CA ALA A 59 8.85 -12.29 -4.99
C ALA A 59 8.93 -13.21 -3.78
N GLN A 60 10.07 -13.24 -3.08
CA GLN A 60 10.24 -14.00 -1.85
C GLN A 60 9.39 -13.43 -0.72
N ILE A 61 9.37 -12.09 -0.52
CA ILE A 61 8.56 -11.43 0.50
C ILE A 61 7.08 -11.77 0.34
N VAL A 62 6.53 -11.62 -0.85
CA VAL A 62 5.09 -11.83 -1.09
C VAL A 62 4.66 -13.28 -0.84
N ARG A 63 5.58 -14.22 -1.01
CA ARG A 63 5.37 -15.66 -0.74
C ARG A 63 5.64 -16.05 0.71
N THR A 64 6.40 -15.23 1.46
CA THR A 64 6.79 -15.55 2.83
C THR A 64 5.65 -15.27 3.80
N ARG A 65 5.43 -16.23 4.68
CA ARG A 65 4.57 -16.08 5.84
C ARG A 65 5.45 -15.87 7.07
N PHE A 66 5.65 -14.63 7.47
CA PHE A 66 6.47 -14.28 8.64
C PHE A 66 5.80 -14.66 9.98
N TYR A 67 4.48 -14.86 9.96
CA TYR A 67 3.74 -15.33 11.13
C TYR A 67 2.65 -16.32 10.71
N THR A 68 2.58 -17.44 11.42
CA THR A 68 1.51 -18.43 11.30
C THR A 68 0.80 -18.53 12.65
N PRO A 69 -0.52 -18.25 12.73
CA PRO A 69 -1.27 -18.41 13.97
C PRO A 69 -1.22 -19.88 14.46
N PRO A 70 -1.14 -20.10 15.79
CA PRO A 70 -1.26 -21.44 16.35
C PRO A 70 -2.56 -22.13 15.89
N GLY A 71 -2.48 -23.39 15.51
CA GLY A 71 -3.63 -24.20 15.07
C GLY A 71 -4.10 -23.94 13.64
N MET A 72 -3.48 -23.03 12.88
CA MET A 72 -3.79 -22.85 11.47
C MET A 72 -3.05 -23.89 10.63
N VAL A 73 -3.77 -24.91 10.15
CA VAL A 73 -3.27 -25.79 9.10
C VAL A 73 -3.01 -24.94 7.86
N GLN A 74 -1.81 -25.04 7.29
CA GLN A 74 -1.40 -24.32 6.09
C GLN A 74 -2.29 -24.71 4.90
N ARG A 75 -3.41 -24.06 4.71
CA ARG A 75 -3.97 -23.93 3.37
C ARG A 75 -3.07 -22.94 2.65
N LEU A 76 -2.16 -23.48 1.85
CA LEU A 76 -1.34 -22.72 0.90
C LEU A 76 -2.26 -22.09 -0.15
N ILE A 77 -2.87 -20.97 0.18
CA ILE A 77 -3.44 -20.10 -0.84
C ILE A 77 -2.24 -19.30 -1.35
N GLN A 78 -1.62 -19.84 -2.39
CA GLN A 78 -0.58 -19.19 -3.16
C GLN A 78 -1.22 -18.10 -4.04
N GLN A 79 -1.58 -17.01 -3.44
CA GLN A 79 -1.93 -15.77 -4.15
C GLN A 79 -0.93 -14.72 -3.68
N SER A 80 0.10 -14.54 -4.47
CA SER A 80 1.27 -13.71 -4.13
C SER A 80 1.61 -12.85 -5.34
N ASP A 81 0.74 -11.87 -5.62
CA ASP A 81 0.67 -11.21 -6.91
C ASP A 81 1.15 -9.76 -6.83
N PRO A 82 2.46 -9.45 -7.06
CA PRO A 82 2.93 -8.06 -7.07
C PRO A 82 2.13 -7.18 -8.03
N VAL A 83 1.88 -5.96 -7.60
CA VAL A 83 1.33 -4.89 -8.42
C VAL A 83 2.49 -4.16 -9.09
N ILE A 84 2.39 -3.93 -10.39
CA ILE A 84 3.37 -3.20 -11.19
C ILE A 84 2.72 -1.91 -11.66
N THR A 85 3.29 -0.76 -11.30
CA THR A 85 2.85 0.56 -11.75
C THR A 85 3.97 1.23 -12.53
N CYS A 86 3.66 1.66 -13.75
CA CYS A 86 4.51 2.51 -14.56
C CYS A 86 3.98 3.94 -14.51
N GLY A 87 4.85 4.89 -14.28
CA GLY A 87 4.49 6.31 -14.26
C GLY A 87 5.67 7.18 -13.83
N SER A 88 5.66 8.43 -14.28
CA SER A 88 6.65 9.45 -13.93
C SER A 88 8.11 9.00 -14.02
N GLY A 89 8.44 8.25 -15.07
CA GLY A 89 9.82 7.87 -15.35
C GLY A 89 10.34 6.69 -14.52
N MET A 90 9.48 5.86 -13.92
CA MET A 90 9.90 4.68 -13.15
C MET A 90 8.91 3.52 -13.24
N LEU A 91 9.41 2.32 -12.91
CA LEU A 91 8.61 1.13 -12.63
C LEU A 91 8.58 0.86 -11.14
N ARG A 92 7.39 0.71 -10.58
CA ARG A 92 7.15 0.32 -9.19
C ARG A 92 6.57 -1.07 -9.12
N PHE A 93 7.15 -1.90 -8.29
CA PHE A 93 6.66 -3.24 -7.98
C PHE A 93 6.29 -3.27 -6.49
N GLU A 94 5.04 -3.57 -6.16
CA GLU A 94 4.53 -3.52 -4.79
C GLU A 94 3.90 -4.86 -4.39
N GLY A 95 4.04 -5.24 -3.13
CA GLY A 95 3.39 -6.43 -2.63
C GLY A 95 3.35 -6.53 -1.11
N LEU A 96 2.47 -7.38 -0.62
CA LEU A 96 2.35 -7.74 0.79
C LEU A 96 2.76 -9.19 0.98
N SER A 97 3.42 -9.48 2.10
CA SER A 97 3.71 -10.86 2.50
C SER A 97 2.43 -11.68 2.66
N ALA A 98 2.54 -13.01 2.58
CA ALA A 98 1.40 -13.91 2.68
C ALA A 98 0.58 -13.77 3.98
N CYS A 99 1.17 -13.23 5.05
CA CYS A 99 0.48 -12.88 6.30
C CYS A 99 0.15 -11.38 6.42
N CYS A 100 0.39 -10.58 5.38
CA CYS A 100 0.27 -9.12 5.38
C CYS A 100 1.10 -8.41 6.47
N GLY A 101 2.12 -9.06 7.04
CA GLY A 101 2.97 -8.49 8.11
C GLY A 101 4.12 -7.63 7.58
N VAL A 102 4.43 -7.74 6.30
CA VAL A 102 5.46 -6.97 5.60
C VAL A 102 4.88 -6.47 4.29
N TYR A 103 5.01 -5.18 4.03
CA TYR A 103 4.85 -4.60 2.71
C TYR A 103 6.23 -4.39 2.10
N ALA A 104 6.35 -4.66 0.82
CA ALA A 104 7.56 -4.37 0.05
C ALA A 104 7.23 -3.58 -1.21
N ARG A 105 8.13 -2.67 -1.58
CA ARG A 105 8.08 -1.91 -2.83
C ARG A 105 9.48 -1.79 -3.42
N VAL A 106 9.62 -2.09 -4.68
CA VAL A 106 10.83 -1.85 -5.48
C VAL A 106 10.50 -0.77 -6.49
N ASP A 107 11.17 0.37 -6.41
CA ASP A 107 11.13 1.44 -7.41
C ASP A 107 12.38 1.32 -8.26
N VAL A 108 12.22 1.03 -9.56
CA VAL A 108 13.30 1.00 -10.54
C VAL A 108 13.24 2.29 -11.34
N PHE A 109 14.28 3.11 -11.24
CA PHE A 109 14.31 4.43 -11.86
C PHE A 109 14.48 4.35 -13.38
N GLY A 110 14.04 5.38 -14.09
CA GLY A 110 14.20 5.45 -15.54
C GLY A 110 15.65 5.31 -16.01
N SER A 111 16.61 5.76 -15.20
CA SER A 111 18.05 5.59 -15.45
C SER A 111 18.53 4.13 -15.47
N ALA A 112 17.76 3.20 -14.90
CA ALA A 112 18.03 1.77 -14.93
C ALA A 112 17.67 1.11 -16.26
N PHE A 113 16.98 1.81 -17.14
CA PHE A 113 16.46 1.28 -18.39
C PHE A 113 16.94 2.04 -19.60
N ASP A 114 17.11 1.31 -20.69
CA ASP A 114 17.04 1.83 -22.04
C ASP A 114 15.62 1.51 -22.54
N ALA A 115 14.72 2.48 -22.39
CA ALA A 115 13.30 2.26 -22.57
C ALA A 115 12.82 2.80 -23.93
N ASP A 116 12.23 1.92 -24.74
CA ASP A 116 11.51 2.28 -25.96
C ASP A 116 10.14 2.88 -25.63
N ARG A 117 9.56 2.48 -24.46
CA ARG A 117 8.25 2.93 -24.03
C ARG A 117 8.14 2.98 -22.51
N LEU A 118 7.58 4.07 -21.99
CA LEU A 118 7.38 4.31 -20.56
C LEU A 118 6.13 5.16 -20.36
N ASP A 119 4.97 4.57 -20.65
CA ASP A 119 3.65 5.18 -20.51
C ASP A 119 3.01 4.82 -19.15
N PRO A 120 2.10 5.64 -18.65
CA PRO A 120 1.35 5.32 -17.44
C PRO A 120 0.52 4.04 -17.56
N GLY A 121 0.55 3.23 -16.50
CA GLY A 121 -0.27 2.02 -16.44
C GLY A 121 -0.06 1.22 -15.15
N THR A 122 -1.02 0.34 -14.85
CA THR A 122 -0.93 -0.60 -13.72
C THR A 122 -1.33 -2.00 -14.16
N SER A 123 -0.55 -2.99 -13.72
CA SER A 123 -0.86 -4.42 -13.87
C SER A 123 -0.56 -5.14 -12.55
N ASN A 124 -0.99 -6.38 -12.43
CA ASN A 124 -0.59 -7.26 -11.33
C ASN A 124 -0.40 -8.66 -11.86
N VAL A 125 0.65 -9.33 -11.40
CA VAL A 125 1.09 -10.62 -11.93
C VAL A 125 1.56 -11.52 -10.78
N ASP A 126 1.47 -12.84 -10.95
CA ASP A 126 2.14 -13.79 -10.05
C ASP A 126 3.58 -14.01 -10.53
N PHE A 127 4.56 -13.89 -9.64
CA PHE A 127 5.93 -14.28 -9.94
C PHE A 127 6.05 -15.81 -9.75
N ASN A 128 5.52 -16.55 -10.71
CA ASN A 128 5.52 -18.02 -10.71
C ASN A 128 6.94 -18.62 -10.81
N PRO A 129 7.13 -19.95 -10.66
CA PRO A 129 8.45 -20.57 -10.76
C PRO A 129 9.20 -20.29 -12.07
N PRO A 130 8.58 -20.33 -13.28
CA PRO A 130 9.24 -19.96 -14.53
C PRO A 130 9.77 -18.53 -14.54
N MET A 131 8.98 -17.52 -14.11
CA MET A 131 9.41 -16.13 -14.05
C MET A 131 10.58 -15.95 -13.10
N ARG A 132 10.50 -16.54 -11.90
CA ARG A 132 11.61 -16.48 -10.94
C ARG A 132 12.87 -17.15 -11.45
N ALA A 133 12.73 -18.28 -12.16
CA ALA A 133 13.86 -18.94 -12.79
C ALA A 133 14.48 -18.11 -13.91
N ALA A 134 13.67 -17.39 -14.70
CA ALA A 134 14.15 -16.47 -15.72
C ALA A 134 14.94 -15.32 -15.08
N LEU A 135 14.39 -14.66 -14.05
CA LEU A 135 15.07 -13.59 -13.32
C LEU A 135 16.38 -14.09 -12.66
N ALA A 136 16.37 -15.28 -12.04
CA ALA A 136 17.55 -15.81 -11.37
C ALA A 136 18.73 -16.12 -12.31
N ARG A 137 18.46 -16.32 -13.60
CA ARG A 137 19.48 -16.61 -14.61
C ARG A 137 20.10 -15.36 -15.23
N LEU A 138 19.52 -14.17 -15.01
CA LEU A 138 20.04 -12.93 -15.54
C LEU A 138 21.45 -12.64 -15.00
N ARG A 139 22.36 -12.24 -15.87
CA ARG A 139 23.76 -11.97 -15.54
C ARG A 139 24.14 -10.56 -15.98
N ASP A 140 25.14 -10.01 -15.32
CA ASP A 140 25.74 -8.76 -15.76
C ASP A 140 26.34 -8.93 -17.17
N GLY A 141 26.21 -7.87 -17.98
CA GLY A 141 26.58 -7.91 -19.38
C GLY A 141 25.46 -8.32 -20.35
N GLU A 142 24.35 -8.90 -19.86
CA GLU A 142 23.13 -9.09 -20.66
C GLU A 142 22.30 -7.80 -20.70
N ARG A 143 21.40 -7.73 -21.67
CA ARG A 143 20.40 -6.65 -21.78
C ARG A 143 19.01 -7.24 -21.87
N PRO A 144 18.48 -7.81 -20.76
CA PRO A 144 17.16 -8.38 -20.77
C PRO A 144 16.10 -7.31 -20.99
N ARG A 145 15.16 -7.62 -21.87
CA ARG A 145 14.01 -6.78 -22.17
C ARG A 145 12.89 -7.09 -21.20
N LEU A 146 12.37 -6.07 -20.56
CA LEU A 146 11.19 -6.14 -19.69
C LEU A 146 10.02 -5.50 -20.42
N MET A 147 8.86 -6.15 -20.39
CA MET A 147 7.62 -5.65 -20.98
C MET A 147 6.48 -5.73 -19.95
N VAL A 148 5.75 -4.63 -19.76
CA VAL A 148 4.58 -4.60 -18.90
C VAL A 148 3.37 -4.08 -19.67
N SER A 149 2.28 -4.83 -19.62
CA SER A 149 1.02 -4.47 -20.26
C SER A 149 -0.16 -4.72 -19.31
N ALA A 150 -1.35 -4.28 -19.68
CA ALA A 150 -2.57 -4.66 -18.97
C ALA A 150 -2.81 -6.19 -18.97
N ALA A 151 -2.19 -6.93 -19.90
CA ALA A 151 -2.28 -8.39 -19.98
C ALA A 151 -1.29 -9.12 -19.08
N GLY A 152 -0.17 -8.49 -18.66
CA GLY A 152 0.84 -9.13 -17.82
C GLY A 152 2.24 -8.51 -17.89
N PHE A 153 3.22 -9.29 -17.44
CA PHE A 153 4.63 -8.94 -17.35
C PHE A 153 5.50 -9.98 -18.06
N GLY A 154 6.41 -9.53 -18.91
CA GLY A 154 7.35 -10.35 -19.66
C GLY A 154 8.80 -10.00 -19.38
N VAL A 155 9.65 -11.02 -19.39
CA VAL A 155 11.11 -10.91 -19.35
C VAL A 155 11.68 -11.73 -20.49
N VAL A 156 12.47 -11.11 -21.35
CA VAL A 156 13.15 -11.75 -22.48
C VAL A 156 14.65 -11.49 -22.39
N SER A 157 15.44 -12.53 -22.37
CA SER A 157 16.90 -12.47 -22.43
C SER A 157 17.43 -13.36 -23.56
N SER A 158 18.74 -13.34 -23.79
CA SER A 158 19.37 -14.19 -24.81
C SER A 158 19.13 -15.71 -24.61
N SER A 159 18.88 -16.12 -23.39
CA SER A 159 18.77 -17.55 -23.00
C SER A 159 17.40 -17.95 -22.45
N ASN A 160 16.51 -16.98 -22.16
CA ASN A 160 15.24 -17.25 -21.49
C ASN A 160 14.17 -16.27 -21.90
N GLU A 161 12.94 -16.79 -21.96
CA GLU A 161 11.72 -15.99 -22.07
C GLU A 161 10.73 -16.46 -21.00
N ALA A 162 10.10 -15.51 -20.33
CA ALA A 162 9.01 -15.78 -19.40
C ALA A 162 7.96 -14.68 -19.50
N PHE A 163 6.69 -15.09 -19.46
CA PHE A 163 5.56 -14.16 -19.45
C PHE A 163 4.54 -14.59 -18.40
N GLU A 164 4.16 -13.65 -17.55
CA GLU A 164 3.13 -13.82 -16.54
C GLU A 164 1.88 -13.06 -16.91
N ARG A 165 0.75 -13.76 -16.86
CA ARG A 165 -0.55 -13.14 -17.09
C ARG A 165 -1.03 -12.38 -15.88
N ARG A 166 -1.82 -11.33 -16.15
CA ARG A 166 -2.54 -10.61 -15.12
C ARG A 166 -3.44 -11.54 -14.30
N VAL A 167 -3.47 -11.33 -12.99
CA VAL A 167 -4.29 -12.07 -12.03
C VAL A 167 -5.19 -11.12 -11.23
N THR A 168 -6.15 -11.67 -10.48
CA THR A 168 -7.04 -10.86 -9.62
C THR A 168 -6.36 -10.56 -8.30
N LEU A 169 -6.30 -9.29 -7.91
CA LEU A 169 -5.71 -8.87 -6.64
C LEU A 169 -6.53 -9.40 -5.44
N PRO A 170 -5.90 -10.07 -4.44
CA PRO A 170 -6.61 -10.55 -3.26
C PRO A 170 -7.19 -9.39 -2.44
N THR A 171 -8.44 -9.51 -2.00
CA THR A 171 -9.13 -8.47 -1.21
C THR A 171 -8.37 -8.07 0.06
N ARG A 172 -7.69 -9.00 0.71
CA ARG A 172 -6.86 -8.72 1.90
C ARG A 172 -5.71 -7.75 1.60
N TRP A 173 -5.16 -7.78 0.38
CA TRP A 173 -4.10 -6.89 -0.04
C TRP A 173 -4.58 -5.45 -0.20
N ILE A 174 -5.80 -5.28 -0.70
CA ILE A 174 -6.42 -3.94 -0.81
C ILE A 174 -6.44 -3.28 0.57
N LYS A 175 -6.93 -4.01 1.58
CA LYS A 175 -6.94 -3.53 2.97
C LYS A 175 -5.54 -3.25 3.51
N GLY A 176 -4.60 -4.14 3.21
CA GLY A 176 -3.21 -4.00 3.63
C GLY A 176 -2.52 -2.78 3.00
N PHE A 177 -2.70 -2.55 1.70
CA PHE A 177 -2.14 -1.37 1.01
C PHE A 177 -2.64 -0.06 1.62
N VAL A 178 -3.92 0.01 1.97
CA VAL A 178 -4.52 1.20 2.57
C VAL A 178 -3.96 1.45 3.98
N GLU A 179 -3.81 0.39 4.80
CA GLU A 179 -3.23 0.52 6.14
C GLU A 179 -1.75 0.91 6.09
N VAL A 180 -0.97 0.31 5.20
CA VAL A 180 0.44 0.67 4.96
C VAL A 180 0.56 2.15 4.60
N GLN A 181 -0.26 2.65 3.68
CA GLN A 181 -0.27 4.05 3.28
C GLN A 181 -0.57 4.98 4.46
N ALA A 182 -1.54 4.63 5.31
CA ALA A 182 -1.89 5.40 6.49
C ALA A 182 -0.75 5.44 7.53
N HIS A 183 0.02 4.36 7.66
CA HIS A 183 1.24 4.37 8.48
C HIS A 183 2.33 5.22 7.85
N GLN A 184 2.63 5.02 6.56
CA GLN A 184 3.69 5.74 5.84
C GLN A 184 3.49 7.25 5.86
N ALA A 185 2.25 7.74 5.71
CA ALA A 185 1.93 9.17 5.73
C ALA A 185 2.24 9.86 7.08
N ARG A 186 2.49 9.09 8.15
CA ARG A 186 2.83 9.59 9.49
C ARG A 186 4.24 9.21 9.93
N MET A 187 4.97 8.49 9.08
CA MET A 187 6.34 8.09 9.40
C MET A 187 7.30 9.26 9.26
N GLU A 188 8.19 9.37 10.23
CA GLU A 188 9.28 10.33 10.23
C GLU A 188 10.61 9.58 10.11
N ARG A 189 11.57 10.18 9.42
CA ARG A 189 12.93 9.66 9.32
C ARG A 189 13.60 9.68 10.69
N GLN A 190 14.13 8.54 11.11
CA GLN A 190 14.81 8.38 12.39
C GLN A 190 16.33 8.49 12.23
N PHE A 191 16.89 7.72 11.32
CA PHE A 191 18.32 7.72 11.01
C PHE A 191 18.61 7.09 9.64
N GLY A 192 19.86 7.25 9.19
CA GLY A 192 20.38 6.61 7.98
C GLY A 192 21.79 6.08 8.19
N VAL A 193 22.16 5.03 7.44
CA VAL A 193 23.49 4.42 7.46
C VAL A 193 23.96 4.06 6.05
N SER A 194 25.27 4.04 5.84
CA SER A 194 25.90 3.74 4.55
C SER A 194 25.83 2.26 4.17
N GLY A 195 26.04 1.95 2.91
CA GLY A 195 25.97 0.59 2.35
C GLY A 195 26.78 -0.48 3.08
N PRO A 196 28.07 -0.25 3.43
CA PRO A 196 28.85 -1.21 4.22
C PRO A 196 28.22 -1.54 5.58
N THR A 197 27.67 -0.53 6.26
CA THR A 197 26.96 -0.72 7.53
C THR A 197 25.68 -1.54 7.35
N VAL A 198 24.97 -1.39 6.22
CA VAL A 198 23.79 -2.19 5.92
C VAL A 198 24.14 -3.67 5.85
N GLN A 199 25.23 -4.03 5.16
CA GLN A 199 25.66 -5.42 5.05
C GLN A 199 26.03 -6.02 6.40
N GLN A 200 26.73 -5.26 7.26
CA GLN A 200 27.05 -5.69 8.61
C GLN A 200 25.78 -5.88 9.43
N PHE A 201 24.90 -4.89 9.46
CA PHE A 201 23.65 -4.92 10.20
C PHE A 201 22.77 -6.13 9.83
N VAL A 202 22.61 -6.42 8.54
CA VAL A 202 21.79 -7.55 8.09
C VAL A 202 22.39 -8.89 8.53
N ARG A 203 23.72 -9.03 8.62
CA ARG A 203 24.39 -10.23 9.15
C ARG A 203 24.17 -10.43 10.65
N GLU A 204 24.08 -9.34 11.40
CA GLU A 204 23.88 -9.34 12.87
C GLU A 204 22.41 -9.58 13.26
N LEU A 205 21.47 -9.53 12.32
CA LEU A 205 20.06 -9.77 12.61
C LEU A 205 19.81 -11.19 13.18
N PRO A 206 18.89 -11.33 14.15
CA PRO A 206 18.56 -12.63 14.73
C PRO A 206 18.13 -13.64 13.67
N LEU A 207 18.64 -14.89 13.78
CA LEU A 207 18.27 -15.99 12.87
C LEU A 207 16.83 -16.47 13.10
N GLN A 208 16.35 -16.33 14.31
CA GLN A 208 15.02 -16.76 14.73
C GLN A 208 14.23 -15.58 15.27
N ARG A 209 12.92 -15.74 15.30
CA ARG A 209 12.02 -14.76 15.89
C ARG A 209 12.43 -14.49 17.33
N THR A 210 12.75 -13.24 17.63
CA THR A 210 13.05 -12.79 18.99
C THR A 210 11.74 -12.41 19.68
N PRO A 211 11.41 -13.00 20.85
CA PRO A 211 10.28 -12.56 21.64
C PRO A 211 10.48 -11.12 22.11
N GLY A 212 9.39 -10.34 22.12
CA GLY A 212 9.40 -8.96 22.58
C GLY A 212 9.85 -7.96 21.53
N THR A 213 10.06 -6.73 21.99
CA THR A 213 10.50 -5.60 21.18
C THR A 213 12.01 -5.49 21.23
N ILE A 214 12.64 -5.41 20.07
CA ILE A 214 14.06 -5.06 19.94
C ILE A 214 14.16 -3.57 19.67
N TYR A 215 15.12 -2.92 20.32
CA TYR A 215 15.41 -1.51 20.12
C TYR A 215 16.67 -1.38 19.25
N ILE A 216 16.63 -0.43 18.31
CA ILE A 216 17.76 -0.11 17.44
C ILE A 216 18.23 1.31 17.73
N SER A 217 19.52 1.47 17.88
CA SER A 217 20.16 2.78 18.05
C SER A 217 21.32 2.92 17.08
N PRO A 218 21.45 4.07 16.38
CA PRO A 218 22.68 4.37 15.64
C PRO A 218 23.82 4.69 16.63
N ILE A 219 24.97 4.06 16.43
CA ILE A 219 26.20 4.34 17.19
C ILE A 219 27.35 4.54 16.20
N GLY A 220 27.73 5.81 15.98
CA GLY A 220 28.66 6.14 14.91
C GLY A 220 28.10 5.66 13.56
N ASN A 221 28.89 4.84 12.86
CA ASN A 221 28.51 4.23 11.58
C ASN A 221 27.91 2.82 11.72
N SER A 222 27.42 2.41 12.89
CA SER A 222 26.83 1.09 13.10
C SER A 222 25.45 1.17 13.73
N LEU A 223 24.70 0.07 13.65
CA LEU A 223 23.37 -0.08 14.25
C LEU A 223 23.47 -1.10 15.39
N ARG A 224 23.15 -0.67 16.60
CA ARG A 224 23.16 -1.54 17.77
C ARG A 224 21.76 -2.07 18.05
N LEU A 225 21.67 -3.38 18.26
CA LEU A 225 20.45 -4.06 18.71
C LEU A 225 20.49 -4.21 20.23
N SER A 226 19.35 -3.95 20.89
CA SER A 226 19.20 -4.08 22.35
C SER A 226 17.80 -4.56 22.70
N GLN A 227 17.66 -5.28 23.81
CA GLN A 227 16.38 -5.63 24.41
C GLN A 227 15.90 -4.56 25.42
N THR A 228 16.75 -3.61 25.73
CA THR A 228 16.46 -2.51 26.68
C THR A 228 16.39 -1.18 25.95
N VAL A 229 15.52 -0.31 26.45
CA VAL A 229 15.39 1.06 25.93
C VAL A 229 16.68 1.84 26.23
N GLY A 230 17.27 2.43 25.20
CA GLY A 230 18.39 3.35 25.30
C GLY A 230 18.01 4.75 24.81
N ARG A 231 18.88 5.72 25.01
CA ARG A 231 18.68 7.08 24.51
C ARG A 231 18.66 7.08 22.96
N GLY A 232 17.60 7.60 22.36
CA GLY A 232 17.42 7.63 20.92
C GLY A 232 17.18 6.26 20.27
N ALA A 233 16.83 5.26 21.09
CA ALA A 233 16.53 3.92 20.59
C ALA A 233 15.10 3.83 20.04
N MET A 234 14.97 3.29 18.84
CA MET A 234 13.70 3.06 18.16
C MET A 234 13.24 1.62 18.38
N PRO A 235 11.98 1.38 18.81
CA PRO A 235 11.44 0.04 18.92
C PRO A 235 11.12 -0.57 17.56
N VAL A 236 11.45 -1.85 17.36
CA VAL A 236 11.11 -2.62 16.16
C VAL A 236 10.52 -3.96 16.58
N GLY A 237 9.27 -4.17 16.25
CA GLY A 237 8.61 -5.47 16.42
C GLY A 237 9.01 -6.43 15.30
N GLY A 238 9.43 -7.68 15.65
CA GLY A 238 9.75 -8.70 14.68
C GLY A 238 10.86 -8.32 13.69
N ILE A 239 11.99 -7.87 14.22
CA ILE A 239 13.16 -7.43 13.48
C ILE A 239 13.77 -8.54 12.59
N ASP A 240 13.57 -9.80 12.95
CA ASP A 240 13.94 -10.98 12.17
C ASP A 240 13.40 -10.94 10.74
N ARG A 241 12.28 -10.24 10.50
CA ARG A 241 11.71 -10.04 9.16
C ARG A 241 12.65 -9.31 8.20
N LEU A 242 13.56 -8.50 8.71
CA LEU A 242 14.56 -7.78 7.90
C LEU A 242 15.64 -8.69 7.31
N ARG A 243 15.77 -9.94 7.78
CA ARG A 243 16.72 -10.89 7.18
C ARG A 243 16.47 -11.17 5.70
N ILE A 244 15.26 -10.88 5.22
CA ILE A 244 14.92 -10.95 3.80
C ILE A 244 15.82 -10.06 2.92
N LEU A 245 16.47 -9.06 3.52
CA LEU A 245 17.43 -8.16 2.85
C LEU A 245 18.80 -8.80 2.60
N THR A 246 19.07 -10.01 3.12
CA THR A 246 20.41 -10.63 3.06
C THR A 246 20.99 -10.69 1.65
N ASP A 247 20.18 -11.05 0.67
CA ASP A 247 20.65 -11.25 -0.71
C ASP A 247 20.87 -9.93 -1.46
N VAL A 248 20.20 -8.85 -1.04
CA VAL A 248 20.24 -7.53 -1.70
C VAL A 248 21.07 -6.50 -0.96
N ALA A 249 21.44 -6.72 0.30
CA ALA A 249 22.23 -5.79 1.10
C ALA A 249 23.60 -5.44 0.46
N ARG A 250 24.13 -6.33 -0.39
CA ARG A 250 25.38 -6.08 -1.15
C ARG A 250 25.25 -4.95 -2.17
N HIS A 251 24.02 -4.63 -2.61
CA HIS A 251 23.75 -3.56 -3.57
C HIS A 251 23.45 -2.23 -2.90
N ALA A 252 23.30 -2.21 -1.57
CA ALA A 252 22.93 -1.02 -0.82
C ALA A 252 24.02 0.07 -0.92
N THR A 253 23.61 1.28 -1.24
CA THR A 253 24.40 2.50 -1.09
C THR A 253 24.08 3.21 0.22
N GLU A 254 22.82 3.15 0.63
CA GLU A 254 22.30 3.74 1.86
C GLU A 254 21.09 2.95 2.37
N LEU A 255 20.85 3.00 3.68
CA LEU A 255 19.63 2.54 4.32
C LEU A 255 19.10 3.65 5.21
N GLU A 256 17.88 4.09 4.98
CA GLU A 256 17.14 4.99 5.87
C GLU A 256 16.03 4.26 6.61
N VAL A 257 15.81 4.67 7.84
CA VAL A 257 14.82 4.07 8.74
C VAL A 257 13.82 5.11 9.19
N TYR A 258 12.54 4.73 9.14
CA TYR A 258 11.40 5.58 9.46
C TYR A 258 10.50 4.88 10.49
N SER A 259 9.79 5.67 11.30
CA SER A 259 8.82 5.17 12.29
C SER A 259 7.62 6.11 12.37
N SER A 260 6.44 5.54 12.59
CA SER A 260 5.18 6.28 12.84
C SER A 260 4.86 6.45 14.32
N GLY A 261 5.78 6.03 15.23
CA GLY A 261 5.57 6.13 16.68
C GLY A 261 4.64 5.07 17.28
N ASP A 262 3.79 4.44 16.47
CA ASP A 262 2.86 3.36 16.87
C ASP A 262 3.44 1.95 16.70
N GLY A 263 4.76 1.85 16.45
CA GLY A 263 5.52 0.61 16.29
C GLY A 263 5.62 0.11 14.85
N ALA A 264 4.96 0.74 13.88
CA ALA A 264 5.23 0.49 12.47
C ALA A 264 6.56 1.13 12.07
N THR A 265 7.37 0.41 11.31
CA THR A 265 8.67 0.89 10.82
C THR A 265 8.82 0.68 9.32
N ALA A 266 9.51 1.60 8.65
CA ALA A 266 9.87 1.45 7.25
C ALA A 266 11.38 1.55 7.07
N TRP A 267 11.89 0.77 6.12
CA TRP A 267 13.29 0.58 5.81
C TRP A 267 13.48 0.82 4.32
N ARG A 268 14.09 1.94 3.96
CA ARG A 268 14.39 2.31 2.59
C ARG A 268 15.84 2.00 2.29
N MET A 269 16.09 1.07 1.42
CA MET A 269 17.43 0.72 0.93
C MET A 269 17.60 1.27 -0.48
N ASP A 270 18.50 2.20 -0.65
CA ASP A 270 18.87 2.77 -1.95
C ASP A 270 19.97 1.95 -2.61
N THR A 271 19.89 1.86 -3.92
CA THR A 271 20.92 1.36 -4.83
C THR A 271 21.16 2.41 -5.92
N PRO A 272 22.18 2.29 -6.77
CA PRO A 272 22.48 3.32 -7.78
C PRO A 272 21.32 3.66 -8.74
N ASP A 273 20.43 2.71 -9.00
CA ASP A 273 19.40 2.80 -10.04
C ASP A 273 18.02 2.31 -9.58
N ALA A 274 17.88 1.93 -8.31
CA ALA A 274 16.63 1.47 -7.75
C ALA A 274 16.57 1.72 -6.24
N ARG A 275 15.39 1.52 -5.67
CA ARG A 275 15.09 1.70 -4.26
C ARG A 275 14.19 0.56 -3.78
N LEU A 276 14.52 -0.06 -2.67
CA LEU A 276 13.69 -1.06 -2.01
C LEU A 276 13.15 -0.51 -0.71
N PHE A 277 11.84 -0.59 -0.51
CA PHE A 277 11.17 -0.31 0.75
C PHE A 277 10.66 -1.59 1.37
N LEU A 278 10.89 -1.72 2.68
CA LEU A 278 10.18 -2.68 3.53
C LEU A 278 9.43 -1.93 4.61
N VAL A 279 8.13 -2.18 4.75
CA VAL A 279 7.35 -1.65 5.87
C VAL A 279 6.90 -2.81 6.74
N LEU A 280 7.27 -2.76 8.01
CA LEU A 280 6.94 -3.78 8.99
C LEU A 280 5.72 -3.36 9.79
N SER A 281 4.72 -4.24 9.89
CA SER A 281 3.57 -4.01 10.76
C SER A 281 4.01 -3.93 12.23
N PRO A 282 3.34 -3.13 13.08
CA PRO A 282 3.65 -3.03 14.50
C PRO A 282 3.64 -4.39 15.19
N GLU A 283 2.64 -5.19 14.88
CA GLU A 283 2.45 -6.54 15.42
C GLU A 283 2.61 -7.60 14.32
N PRO A 284 3.65 -8.46 14.38
CA PRO A 284 3.83 -9.55 13.42
C PRO A 284 2.62 -10.49 13.32
N SER A 285 1.92 -10.70 14.44
CA SER A 285 0.77 -11.59 14.56
C SER A 285 -0.48 -11.11 13.83
N ARG A 286 -0.61 -9.81 13.63
CA ARG A 286 -1.78 -9.17 13.04
C ARG A 286 -1.55 -8.78 11.58
N GLY A 287 -0.36 -8.32 11.25
CA GLY A 287 -0.06 -7.74 9.96
C GLY A 287 -0.86 -6.45 9.68
N PHE A 288 -0.85 -6.02 8.43
CA PHE A 288 -1.67 -4.90 7.91
C PHE A 288 -3.05 -5.44 7.54
N SER A 289 -4.00 -5.36 8.46
CA SER A 289 -5.33 -5.96 8.33
C SER A 289 -6.39 -5.01 7.76
N GLY A 290 -6.04 -3.73 7.57
CA GLY A 290 -6.96 -2.68 7.11
C GLY A 290 -8.01 -2.28 8.16
N GLU A 291 -7.76 -2.56 9.43
CA GLU A 291 -8.68 -2.32 10.54
C GLU A 291 -8.29 -1.12 11.42
N GLY A 292 -7.27 -0.39 11.04
CA GLY A 292 -6.72 0.68 11.85
C GLY A 292 -7.35 2.04 11.58
N GLN A 293 -6.51 3.04 11.51
CA GLN A 293 -6.84 4.46 11.31
C GLN A 293 -7.48 4.79 9.96
N VAL A 294 -7.37 3.86 8.99
CA VAL A 294 -8.07 3.95 7.71
C VAL A 294 -9.58 4.12 7.89
N LEU A 295 -10.17 3.42 8.87
CA LEU A 295 -11.60 3.52 9.14
C LEU A 295 -12.01 4.92 9.61
N GLU A 296 -11.12 5.61 10.32
CA GLU A 296 -11.35 6.98 10.76
C GLU A 296 -11.38 7.98 9.59
N ALA A 297 -10.42 7.85 8.66
CA ALA A 297 -10.41 8.66 7.45
C ALA A 297 -11.66 8.44 6.59
N LEU A 298 -12.09 7.17 6.46
CA LEU A 298 -13.31 6.81 5.73
C LEU A 298 -14.62 7.25 6.42
N ALA A 299 -14.60 7.39 7.73
CA ALA A 299 -15.75 7.86 8.50
C ALA A 299 -15.94 9.37 8.37
N LYS A 300 -14.84 10.14 8.37
CA LYS A 300 -14.90 11.59 8.21
C LYS A 300 -15.36 12.02 6.82
N GLY A 301 -15.15 11.17 5.79
CA GLY A 301 -15.39 11.54 4.41
C GLY A 301 -14.57 12.74 3.94
N SER A 302 -14.67 13.08 2.69
CA SER A 302 -14.07 14.32 2.18
C SER A 302 -14.90 14.88 1.03
N THR A 303 -15.33 16.13 1.14
CA THR A 303 -16.07 16.86 0.10
C THR A 303 -15.22 17.08 -1.16
N VAL A 304 -13.89 17.00 -1.04
CA VAL A 304 -12.95 17.25 -2.14
C VAL A 304 -12.53 16.00 -2.91
N THR A 305 -12.90 14.79 -2.46
CA THR A 305 -12.44 13.53 -3.06
C THR A 305 -12.76 13.45 -4.56
N ALA A 306 -13.96 13.83 -4.99
CA ALA A 306 -14.34 13.82 -6.40
C ALA A 306 -13.48 14.80 -7.24
N ARG A 307 -13.19 15.98 -6.69
CA ARG A 307 -12.33 16.99 -7.33
C ARG A 307 -10.89 16.50 -7.44
N LEU A 308 -10.34 15.93 -6.34
CA LEU A 308 -9.02 15.33 -6.32
C LEU A 308 -8.91 14.19 -7.35
N ARG A 309 -9.92 13.32 -7.42
CA ARG A 309 -9.96 12.23 -8.42
C ARG A 309 -9.87 12.76 -9.85
N ALA A 310 -10.53 13.86 -10.17
CA ALA A 310 -10.46 14.49 -11.50
C ALA A 310 -9.08 15.08 -11.82
N MET A 311 -8.26 15.34 -10.81
CA MET A 311 -6.91 15.90 -10.94
C MET A 311 -5.81 14.84 -11.05
N LEU A 312 -6.11 13.56 -10.86
CA LEU A 312 -5.11 12.48 -10.98
C LEU A 312 -4.54 12.43 -12.41
N ARG A 313 -3.21 12.46 -12.55
CA ARG A 313 -2.47 12.53 -13.83
C ARG A 313 -1.28 11.56 -13.90
N TRP A 314 -1.30 10.47 -13.15
CA TRP A 314 -0.17 9.53 -13.08
C TRP A 314 1.15 10.15 -12.60
N GLU A 315 1.05 11.19 -11.80
CA GLU A 315 2.20 11.86 -11.22
C GLU A 315 2.75 11.09 -10.01
N ASN A 316 4.07 11.15 -9.83
CA ASN A 316 4.75 10.60 -8.65
C ASN A 316 4.66 11.49 -7.41
N GLY A 317 4.10 12.68 -7.53
CA GLY A 317 4.10 13.66 -6.46
C GLY A 317 2.80 14.44 -6.42
N LEU A 318 1.76 13.87 -5.82
CA LEU A 318 0.56 14.61 -5.43
C LEU A 318 0.88 15.35 -4.12
N ASP A 319 1.28 16.59 -4.23
CA ASP A 319 1.62 17.44 -3.10
C ASP A 319 0.35 17.99 -2.47
N ALA A 320 0.07 17.62 -1.20
CA ALA A 320 -1.16 18.00 -0.51
C ALA A 320 -1.30 19.52 -0.36
N ARG A 321 -0.20 20.24 -0.14
CA ARG A 321 -0.20 21.72 -0.02
C ARG A 321 -0.52 22.38 -1.36
N ALA A 322 0.12 21.93 -2.44
CA ALA A 322 -0.15 22.48 -3.77
C ALA A 322 -1.59 22.21 -4.20
N LEU A 323 -2.11 21.02 -3.93
CA LEU A 323 -3.51 20.65 -4.19
C LEU A 323 -4.48 21.46 -3.34
N ALA A 324 -4.16 21.72 -2.08
CA ALA A 324 -4.97 22.56 -1.18
C ALA A 324 -5.11 23.98 -1.74
N GLY A 325 -3.99 24.58 -2.19
CA GLY A 325 -4.00 25.89 -2.84
C GLY A 325 -4.84 25.93 -4.12
N GLN A 326 -4.73 24.90 -4.98
CA GLN A 326 -5.51 24.80 -6.23
C GLN A 326 -7.02 24.61 -5.99
N LEU A 327 -7.37 23.91 -4.93
CA LEU A 327 -8.76 23.57 -4.60
C LEU A 327 -9.42 24.62 -3.70
N GLY A 328 -8.65 25.53 -3.09
CA GLY A 328 -9.15 26.51 -2.12
C GLY A 328 -9.65 25.89 -0.81
N VAL A 329 -9.00 24.81 -0.35
CA VAL A 329 -9.36 24.05 0.86
C VAL A 329 -8.13 23.88 1.74
N SER A 330 -8.30 23.35 2.95
CA SER A 330 -7.20 23.06 3.87
C SER A 330 -6.36 21.83 3.42
N GLU A 331 -5.08 21.79 3.80
CA GLU A 331 -4.22 20.60 3.59
C GLU A 331 -4.82 19.36 4.27
N ALA A 332 -5.49 19.50 5.40
CA ALA A 332 -6.14 18.42 6.13
C ALA A 332 -7.30 17.80 5.33
N GLU A 333 -8.11 18.60 4.62
CA GLU A 333 -9.17 18.12 3.75
C GLU A 333 -8.58 17.38 2.54
N VAL A 334 -7.52 17.91 1.94
CA VAL A 334 -6.80 17.22 0.85
C VAL A 334 -6.22 15.89 1.33
N ALA A 335 -5.55 15.86 2.49
CA ALA A 335 -5.00 14.62 3.06
C ALA A 335 -6.11 13.58 3.33
N SER A 336 -7.26 14.01 3.84
CA SER A 336 -8.44 13.16 4.04
C SER A 336 -8.97 12.60 2.72
N GLY A 337 -9.08 13.44 1.69
CA GLY A 337 -9.51 13.01 0.35
C GLY A 337 -8.52 12.08 -0.33
N LEU A 338 -7.21 12.30 -0.20
CA LEU A 338 -6.16 11.41 -0.71
C LEU A 338 -6.17 10.06 0.03
N ALA A 339 -6.40 10.05 1.35
CA ALA A 339 -6.58 8.83 2.12
C ALA A 339 -7.82 8.04 1.63
N GLU A 340 -8.92 8.72 1.33
CA GLU A 340 -10.12 8.11 0.75
C GLU A 340 -9.84 7.54 -0.66
N LEU A 341 -9.13 8.26 -1.54
CA LEU A 341 -8.68 7.76 -2.84
C LEU A 341 -7.74 6.55 -2.68
N GLY A 342 -6.91 6.53 -1.63
CA GLY A 342 -6.09 5.38 -1.28
C GLY A 342 -6.93 4.14 -1.00
N THR A 343 -8.07 4.29 -0.28
CA THR A 343 -8.99 3.17 -0.03
C THR A 343 -9.68 2.69 -1.31
N ALA A 344 -9.82 3.57 -2.27
CA ALA A 344 -10.27 3.25 -3.62
C ALA A 344 -9.16 2.66 -4.51
N GLY A 345 -7.92 2.54 -4.00
CA GLY A 345 -6.78 2.00 -4.74
C GLY A 345 -6.24 2.91 -5.84
N LEU A 346 -6.62 4.18 -5.83
CA LEU A 346 -6.27 5.16 -6.86
C LEU A 346 -4.98 5.92 -6.56
N VAL A 347 -4.52 5.88 -5.32
CA VAL A 347 -3.24 6.48 -4.93
C VAL A 347 -2.45 5.55 -4.01
N GLY A 348 -1.13 5.71 -4.00
CA GLY A 348 -0.19 5.16 -3.04
C GLY A 348 0.58 6.29 -2.37
N TYR A 349 1.40 5.97 -1.35
CA TYR A 349 2.24 6.94 -0.67
C TYR A 349 3.72 6.67 -0.93
N ASP A 350 4.46 7.69 -1.32
CA ASP A 350 5.91 7.64 -1.47
C ASP A 350 6.58 8.23 -0.23
N LEU A 351 7.13 7.35 0.59
CA LEU A 351 7.77 7.74 1.84
C LEU A 351 9.04 8.58 1.64
N ALA A 352 9.77 8.34 0.53
CA ALA A 352 11.00 9.09 0.25
C ALA A 352 10.71 10.54 -0.15
N GLU A 353 9.63 10.75 -0.90
CA GLU A 353 9.22 12.06 -1.37
C GLU A 353 8.20 12.73 -0.43
N ALA A 354 7.71 12.00 0.60
CA ALA A 354 6.63 12.39 1.50
C ALA A 354 5.37 12.87 0.73
N LYS A 355 5.03 12.19 -0.37
CA LYS A 355 3.95 12.57 -1.29
C LYS A 355 3.13 11.37 -1.71
N TYR A 356 1.88 11.63 -2.10
CA TYR A 356 1.08 10.60 -2.75
C TYR A 356 1.47 10.47 -4.24
N PHE A 357 1.22 9.32 -4.82
CA PHE A 357 1.37 9.07 -6.25
C PHE A 357 0.14 8.38 -6.82
N HIS A 358 -0.18 8.66 -8.08
CA HIS A 358 -1.29 8.00 -8.77
C HIS A 358 -0.94 6.55 -9.13
N ARG A 359 -1.85 5.64 -8.87
CA ARG A 359 -1.87 4.25 -9.35
C ARG A 359 -3.32 3.78 -9.43
N GLU A 360 -3.58 2.74 -10.24
CA GLU A 360 -4.92 2.15 -10.33
C GLU A 360 -4.84 0.67 -9.98
N LEU A 361 -5.14 0.33 -8.71
CA LEU A 361 -5.15 -1.07 -8.31
C LEU A 361 -6.28 -1.82 -9.03
N PRO A 362 -6.02 -3.01 -9.59
CA PRO A 362 -6.98 -3.75 -10.40
C PRO A 362 -8.00 -4.49 -9.53
N PHE A 363 -9.00 -3.79 -8.99
CA PHE A 363 -10.10 -4.38 -8.25
C PHE A 363 -11.41 -3.61 -8.40
N ASP A 364 -12.53 -4.23 -8.01
CA ASP A 364 -13.86 -3.63 -8.04
C ASP A 364 -14.07 -2.74 -6.81
N LEU A 365 -14.13 -1.44 -7.01
CA LEU A 365 -14.35 -0.41 -5.97
C LEU A 365 -15.64 -0.62 -5.19
N SER A 366 -16.71 -1.17 -5.81
CA SER A 366 -17.99 -1.42 -5.15
C SER A 366 -17.89 -2.42 -3.99
N ARG A 367 -16.84 -3.23 -4.00
CA ARG A 367 -16.59 -4.25 -2.97
C ARG A 367 -15.84 -3.71 -1.75
N VAL A 368 -15.12 -2.59 -1.87
CA VAL A 368 -14.25 -2.05 -0.80
C VAL A 368 -15.07 -1.69 0.45
N ALA A 369 -16.17 -0.96 0.29
CA ALA A 369 -17.04 -0.59 1.42
C ALA A 369 -17.58 -1.82 2.17
N LYS A 370 -17.87 -2.92 1.46
CA LYS A 370 -18.37 -4.18 2.06
C LYS A 370 -17.31 -4.91 2.89
N HIS A 371 -16.04 -4.58 2.70
CA HIS A 371 -14.93 -5.26 3.37
C HIS A 371 -14.55 -4.65 4.73
N HIS A 372 -15.21 -3.58 5.17
CA HIS A 372 -15.04 -2.97 6.48
C HIS A 372 -16.31 -3.11 7.34
N PRO A 373 -16.54 -4.29 7.97
CA PRO A 373 -17.80 -4.56 8.70
C PRO A 373 -18.12 -3.52 9.77
N ARG A 374 -17.09 -2.97 10.44
CA ARG A 374 -17.30 -1.92 11.46
C ARG A 374 -17.79 -0.61 10.85
N LEU A 375 -17.29 -0.22 9.68
CA LEU A 375 -17.74 0.98 8.98
C LEU A 375 -19.16 0.80 8.43
N VAL A 376 -19.46 -0.38 7.88
CA VAL A 376 -20.82 -0.71 7.42
C VAL A 376 -21.81 -0.65 8.60
N ALA A 377 -21.43 -1.26 9.75
CA ALA A 377 -22.26 -1.21 10.94
C ALA A 377 -22.43 0.23 11.49
N ALA A 378 -21.36 1.05 11.45
CA ALA A 378 -21.43 2.45 11.87
C ALA A 378 -22.39 3.26 10.98
N ARG A 379 -22.27 3.15 9.66
CA ARG A 379 -23.20 3.80 8.71
C ARG A 379 -24.64 3.35 8.89
N GLN A 380 -24.85 2.08 9.26
CA GLN A 380 -26.19 1.59 9.59
C GLN A 380 -26.73 2.24 10.87
N LEU A 381 -25.92 2.36 11.92
CA LEU A 381 -26.31 3.03 13.17
C LEU A 381 -26.72 4.50 12.94
N VAL A 382 -26.00 5.21 12.05
CA VAL A 382 -26.34 6.60 11.69
C VAL A 382 -27.67 6.63 10.92
N ARG A 383 -27.84 5.79 9.90
CA ARG A 383 -29.10 5.72 9.11
C ARG A 383 -30.31 5.38 9.96
N ASP A 384 -30.14 4.55 10.97
CA ASP A 384 -31.21 4.14 11.88
C ASP A 384 -31.48 5.19 12.98
N GLY A 385 -30.75 6.33 12.99
CA GLY A 385 -30.91 7.38 13.98
C GLY A 385 -30.39 7.00 15.38
N TYR A 386 -29.52 5.99 15.47
CA TYR A 386 -29.01 5.48 16.73
C TYR A 386 -27.75 6.21 17.24
N ALA A 387 -27.24 7.18 16.51
CA ALA A 387 -26.13 8.04 16.93
C ALA A 387 -26.68 9.46 17.20
N GLN A 388 -26.78 9.84 18.47
CA GLN A 388 -27.25 11.15 18.91
C GLN A 388 -26.07 11.92 19.49
N ILE A 389 -25.83 13.11 18.97
CA ILE A 389 -24.75 14.01 19.42
C ILE A 389 -25.37 15.03 20.34
N ASP A 390 -24.79 15.17 21.54
CA ASP A 390 -25.17 16.14 22.56
C ASP A 390 -24.51 17.50 22.29
N ASP A 391 -25.06 18.58 22.86
CA ASP A 391 -24.53 19.94 22.73
C ASP A 391 -23.09 20.10 23.27
N ASP A 392 -22.66 19.22 24.18
CA ASP A 392 -21.29 19.18 24.74
C ASP A 392 -20.29 18.46 23.81
N GLY A 393 -20.74 18.00 22.64
CA GLY A 393 -19.94 17.24 21.69
C GLY A 393 -19.71 15.78 22.07
N SER A 394 -20.30 15.30 23.17
CA SER A 394 -20.42 13.85 23.43
C SER A 394 -21.57 13.25 22.64
N ALA A 395 -21.67 11.94 22.61
CA ALA A 395 -22.73 11.25 21.88
C ALA A 395 -23.14 9.95 22.56
N TRP A 396 -24.42 9.61 22.40
CA TRP A 396 -24.95 8.32 22.75
C TRP A 396 -25.22 7.49 21.48
N VAL A 397 -24.73 6.25 21.49
CA VAL A 397 -24.92 5.35 20.37
C VAL A 397 -25.56 4.05 20.85
N ARG A 398 -26.75 3.79 20.33
CA ARG A 398 -27.51 2.56 20.63
C ARG A 398 -26.97 1.40 19.81
N GLY A 399 -26.44 0.38 20.45
CA GLY A 399 -26.01 -0.88 19.85
C GLY A 399 -27.01 -2.01 20.12
N LYS A 400 -26.71 -3.23 19.63
CA LYS A 400 -27.52 -4.42 19.93
C LYS A 400 -27.51 -4.80 21.41
N ASP A 401 -26.38 -4.57 22.09
CA ASP A 401 -26.09 -5.03 23.45
C ASP A 401 -26.19 -3.90 24.48
N GLY A 402 -26.73 -2.75 24.10
CA GLY A 402 -26.88 -1.60 25.00
C GLY A 402 -26.56 -0.28 24.33
N GLU A 403 -26.59 0.76 25.13
CA GLU A 403 -26.30 2.13 24.76
C GLU A 403 -24.90 2.51 25.27
N TYR A 404 -24.09 3.13 24.40
CA TYR A 404 -22.69 3.42 24.70
C TYR A 404 -22.42 4.92 24.53
N ARG A 405 -21.84 5.51 25.56
CA ARG A 405 -21.38 6.90 25.52
C ARG A 405 -20.05 6.99 24.77
N VAL A 406 -19.99 7.88 23.80
CA VAL A 406 -18.78 8.24 23.04
C VAL A 406 -18.43 9.69 23.39
N ARG A 407 -17.19 9.95 23.77
CA ARG A 407 -16.72 11.28 24.17
C ARG A 407 -15.28 11.52 23.72
N ARG A 408 -14.85 12.76 23.72
CA ARG A 408 -13.44 13.10 23.57
C ARG A 408 -12.70 12.89 24.90
N ASP A 409 -11.49 12.37 24.83
CA ASP A 409 -10.55 12.34 25.95
C ASP A 409 -9.81 13.68 26.11
N ALA A 410 -8.92 13.75 27.10
CA ALA A 410 -8.13 14.96 27.39
C ALA A 410 -7.19 15.35 26.24
N ASP A 411 -6.77 14.39 25.42
CA ASP A 411 -5.88 14.58 24.29
C ASP A 411 -6.66 14.86 22.99
N GLY A 412 -7.99 15.02 23.07
CA GLY A 412 -8.87 15.26 21.94
C GLY A 412 -9.22 14.00 21.12
N GLY A 413 -8.74 12.83 21.52
CA GLY A 413 -9.09 11.53 20.94
C GLY A 413 -10.53 11.10 21.27
N TRP A 414 -11.08 10.19 20.47
CA TRP A 414 -12.39 9.61 20.74
C TRP A 414 -12.29 8.36 21.63
N THR A 415 -13.09 8.27 22.67
CA THR A 415 -13.18 7.11 23.57
C THR A 415 -14.60 6.58 23.68
N CYS A 416 -14.72 5.27 23.94
CA CYS A 416 -15.99 4.56 24.11
C CYS A 416 -15.81 3.40 25.09
N LEU A 417 -16.83 3.13 25.92
CA LEU A 417 -16.79 2.04 26.91
C LEU A 417 -17.34 0.70 26.39
N CYS A 418 -17.44 0.52 25.07
CA CYS A 418 -17.93 -0.73 24.50
C CYS A 418 -16.93 -1.89 24.65
N PRO A 419 -17.38 -3.15 24.55
CA PRO A 419 -16.52 -4.34 24.67
C PRO A 419 -15.35 -4.37 23.67
N TRP A 420 -15.52 -3.75 22.50
CA TRP A 420 -14.43 -3.63 21.51
C TRP A 420 -13.25 -2.80 22.05
N ILE A 421 -13.52 -1.60 22.55
CA ILE A 421 -12.50 -0.73 23.12
C ILE A 421 -11.93 -1.33 24.41
N ALA A 422 -12.76 -1.90 25.26
CA ALA A 422 -12.30 -2.58 26.47
C ALA A 422 -11.30 -3.72 26.16
N LYS A 423 -11.53 -4.45 25.05
CA LYS A 423 -10.65 -5.56 24.63
C LYS A 423 -9.41 -5.14 23.86
N HIS A 424 -9.50 -4.10 23.06
CA HIS A 424 -8.47 -3.76 22.04
C HIS A 424 -7.84 -2.39 22.25
N GLY A 425 -8.39 -1.55 23.14
CA GLY A 425 -7.97 -0.16 23.27
C GLY A 425 -8.08 0.56 21.92
N THR A 426 -7.11 1.43 21.64
CA THR A 426 -6.97 2.14 20.36
C THR A 426 -6.14 1.39 19.34
N SER A 427 -5.48 0.29 19.72
CA SER A 427 -4.52 -0.44 18.86
C SER A 427 -5.13 -1.01 17.58
N ARG A 428 -6.44 -1.27 17.56
CA ARG A 428 -7.18 -1.76 16.39
C ARG A 428 -8.06 -0.71 15.73
N GLY A 429 -7.82 0.57 16.01
CA GLY A 429 -8.61 1.68 15.53
C GLY A 429 -10.00 1.77 16.16
N PRO A 430 -10.83 2.73 15.73
CA PRO A 430 -12.12 3.05 16.36
C PRO A 430 -13.13 1.89 16.31
N CYS A 431 -13.96 1.78 17.32
CA CYS A 431 -15.11 0.89 17.29
C CYS A 431 -16.22 1.46 16.37
N LYS A 432 -17.25 0.64 16.08
CA LYS A 432 -18.39 1.07 15.27
C LYS A 432 -19.15 2.28 15.85
N HIS A 433 -19.14 2.45 17.17
CA HIS A 433 -19.82 3.56 17.84
C HIS A 433 -19.06 4.88 17.65
N ILE A 434 -17.73 4.86 17.82
CA ILE A 434 -16.88 6.02 17.51
C ILE A 434 -17.01 6.41 16.03
N LEU A 435 -16.96 5.43 15.12
CA LEU A 435 -17.15 5.68 13.69
C LEU A 435 -18.52 6.28 13.38
N ALA A 436 -19.59 5.82 14.05
CA ALA A 436 -20.93 6.36 13.87
C ALA A 436 -21.02 7.84 14.27
N VAL A 437 -20.41 8.20 15.39
CA VAL A 437 -20.33 9.61 15.84
C VAL A 437 -19.52 10.46 14.88
N GLN A 438 -18.39 9.96 14.38
CA GLN A 438 -17.57 10.68 13.40
C GLN A 438 -18.31 10.92 12.09
N ILE A 439 -19.09 9.95 11.61
CA ILE A 439 -19.95 10.08 10.42
C ILE A 439 -21.04 11.11 10.68
N ALA A 440 -21.79 10.99 11.78
CA ALA A 440 -22.87 11.91 12.12
C ALA A 440 -22.39 13.35 12.30
N ALA A 441 -21.22 13.55 12.93
CA ALA A 441 -20.61 14.87 13.09
C ALA A 441 -20.15 15.49 11.76
N GLY A 442 -19.77 14.67 10.78
CA GLY A 442 -19.40 15.10 9.42
C GLY A 442 -20.62 15.51 8.58
N ASP A 443 -21.72 14.77 8.71
CA ASP A 443 -22.99 15.09 8.01
C ASP A 443 -23.61 16.41 8.52
N VAL A 444 -23.49 16.71 9.82
CA VAL A 444 -23.99 17.99 10.40
C VAL A 444 -23.19 19.20 9.90
N GLY A 445 -21.91 19.02 9.56
CA GLY A 445 -21.06 20.09 8.99
C GLY A 445 -21.32 20.38 7.50
N ALA A 446 -22.06 19.52 6.80
CA ALA A 446 -22.38 19.70 5.37
C ALA A 446 -23.71 20.41 5.12
N GLU A 447 -24.55 20.58 6.13
CA GLU A 447 -25.84 21.29 6.06
C GLU A 447 -25.79 22.73 6.62
N GLY A 448 -24.66 23.22 7.05
CA GLY A 448 -24.40 24.59 7.52
C GLY A 448 -23.52 25.36 6.55
#